data_1689735add1dce46ea69149a4233e298
#
_entry.id   1689735add1dce46ea69149a4233e298
#
_cell.length_a   1.000
_cell.length_b   1.000
_cell.length_c   1.000
_cell.angle_alpha   90.00
_cell.angle_beta   90.00
_cell.angle_gamma   90.00
#
_symmetry.space_group_name_H-M   'P 1'
#
loop_
_entity.id
_entity.type
_entity.pdbx_description
1 polymer ?
#
loop_
_entity_poly.entity_id
_entity_poly.type
_entity_poly.pdbx_seq_one_letter_code
_entity_poly.pdbx_strand_id
1 'polypeptide(L)'
;AYYLQLMGHQTTVYEMLPKLGGMLRYGIPNYRLPKERLEDDINAILKTGVEVKYGLKIGQDINIQELREQYDAVLITIGASTDKKLGLDGEDADGILSAVQFLRNVGKNEIMDLTGKEVAVIGGGNVSMDAVRTAKRLGAKKVSIVYRRRVADMTALPGEIEGAVAEGIELQTLKAPASLDIDEKHHIKGIYVTPQMIS
;
A
#
# COMPACT_ATOMS: atom_id res chain seq x y z
N ALA A 1 -8.13 -1.54 20.77
CA ALA A 1 -7.40 -1.86 22.00
C ALA A 1 -7.45 -0.70 23.00
N TYR A 2 -7.03 0.52 22.65
CA TYR A 2 -6.91 1.67 23.55
C TYR A 2 -8.16 1.93 24.42
N TYR A 3 -9.32 2.16 23.79
CA TYR A 3 -10.55 2.44 24.54
C TYR A 3 -11.00 1.27 25.42
N LEU A 4 -10.84 0.03 24.97
CA LEU A 4 -11.16 -1.15 25.78
C LEU A 4 -10.29 -1.20 27.05
N GLN A 5 -8.98 -0.91 26.89
CA GLN A 5 -8.07 -0.84 28.03
C GLN A 5 -8.47 0.25 29.03
N LEU A 6 -8.85 1.45 28.55
CA LEU A 6 -9.34 2.54 29.40
C LEU A 6 -10.66 2.22 30.12
N MET A 7 -11.48 1.34 29.54
CA MET A 7 -12.72 0.83 30.15
C MET A 7 -12.49 -0.29 31.16
N GLY A 8 -11.24 -0.68 31.41
CA GLY A 8 -10.87 -1.73 32.38
C GLY A 8 -10.81 -3.15 31.82
N HIS A 9 -10.94 -3.33 30.51
CA HIS A 9 -10.76 -4.64 29.88
C HIS A 9 -9.28 -4.91 29.63
N GLN A 10 -8.83 -6.13 29.86
CA GLN A 10 -7.51 -6.59 29.45
C GLN A 10 -7.52 -6.84 27.95
N THR A 11 -6.64 -6.18 27.21
CA THR A 11 -6.58 -6.29 25.75
C THR A 11 -5.24 -6.81 25.28
N THR A 12 -5.30 -7.80 24.38
CA THR A 12 -4.14 -8.37 23.69
C THR A 12 -4.29 -8.15 22.20
N VAL A 13 -3.28 -7.59 21.56
CA VAL A 13 -3.19 -7.40 20.09
C VAL A 13 -2.28 -8.48 19.52
N TYR A 14 -2.74 -9.19 18.50
CA TYR A 14 -1.95 -10.12 17.71
C TYR A 14 -1.57 -9.44 16.40
N GLU A 15 -0.29 -9.28 16.13
CA GLU A 15 0.26 -8.62 14.94
C GLU A 15 1.22 -9.56 14.21
N MET A 16 0.98 -9.79 12.92
CA MET A 16 1.85 -10.67 12.12
C MET A 16 3.19 -10.03 11.76
N LEU A 17 3.26 -8.70 11.77
CA LEU A 17 4.47 -7.96 11.42
C LEU A 17 5.31 -7.66 12.68
N PRO A 18 6.60 -7.34 12.53
CA PRO A 18 7.49 -7.12 13.67
C PRO A 18 7.21 -5.83 14.44
N LYS A 19 6.40 -4.91 13.89
CA LYS A 19 6.04 -3.64 14.53
C LYS A 19 4.58 -3.30 14.28
N LEU A 20 3.95 -2.65 15.26
CA LEU A 20 2.61 -2.08 15.15
C LEU A 20 2.55 -0.93 14.14
N GLY A 21 1.34 -0.61 13.71
CA GLY A 21 1.04 0.53 12.86
C GLY A 21 0.42 0.18 11.52
N GLY A 22 0.42 -1.11 11.12
CA GLY A 22 -0.26 -1.58 9.90
C GLY A 22 0.05 -0.70 8.69
N MET A 23 -0.99 -0.28 7.95
CA MET A 23 -0.82 0.57 6.75
C MET A 23 -0.21 1.94 7.04
N LEU A 24 -0.37 2.50 8.24
CA LEU A 24 0.28 3.76 8.62
C LEU A 24 1.81 3.63 8.63
N ARG A 25 2.32 2.46 9.04
CA ARG A 25 3.75 2.18 9.06
C ARG A 25 4.27 1.67 7.72
N TYR A 26 3.57 0.71 7.14
CA TYR A 26 4.09 -0.08 6.03
C TYR A 26 3.56 0.35 4.65
N GLY A 27 2.46 1.12 4.61
CA GLY A 27 1.87 1.59 3.37
C GLY A 27 2.12 3.07 3.10
N ILE A 28 1.96 3.93 4.11
CA ILE A 28 2.15 5.37 3.94
C ILE A 28 3.65 5.71 3.98
N PRO A 29 4.19 6.42 2.97
CA PRO A 29 5.59 6.81 2.96
C PRO A 29 5.98 7.76 4.10
N ASN A 30 7.26 7.71 4.51
CA ASN A 30 7.78 8.49 5.63
C ASN A 30 7.65 10.00 5.43
N TYR A 31 7.73 10.49 4.18
CA TYR A 31 7.57 11.91 3.87
C TYR A 31 6.15 12.45 4.06
N ARG A 32 5.13 11.55 4.11
CA ARG A 32 3.73 11.91 4.44
C ARG A 32 3.43 11.71 5.93
N LEU A 33 3.90 10.61 6.50
CA LEU A 33 3.73 10.29 7.91
C LEU A 33 5.07 9.85 8.50
N PRO A 34 5.80 10.77 9.16
CA PRO A 34 7.05 10.43 9.84
C PRO A 34 6.84 9.30 10.85
N LYS A 35 7.69 8.28 10.79
CA LYS A 35 7.52 7.08 11.61
C LYS A 35 7.71 7.34 13.10
N GLU A 36 8.49 8.37 13.45
CA GLU A 36 8.68 8.83 14.83
C GLU A 36 7.35 9.30 15.45
N ARG A 37 6.51 10.04 14.69
CA ARG A 37 5.19 10.48 15.15
C ARG A 37 4.24 9.32 15.37
N LEU A 38 4.26 8.36 14.46
CA LEU A 38 3.47 7.14 14.61
C LEU A 38 3.93 6.33 15.83
N GLU A 39 5.23 6.28 16.10
CA GLU A 39 5.78 5.57 17.26
C GLU A 39 5.36 6.25 18.58
N ASP A 40 5.34 7.57 18.62
CA ASP A 40 4.86 8.33 19.80
C ASP A 40 3.41 7.96 20.15
N ASP A 41 2.52 7.92 19.14
CA ASP A 41 1.11 7.55 19.33
C ASP A 41 0.96 6.07 19.75
N ILE A 42 1.70 5.17 19.14
CA ILE A 42 1.69 3.74 19.51
C ILE A 42 2.18 3.57 20.95
N ASN A 43 3.26 4.23 21.33
CA ASN A 43 3.80 4.17 22.70
C ASN A 43 2.81 4.74 23.72
N ALA A 44 2.07 5.78 23.38
CA ALA A 44 1.00 6.30 24.24
C ALA A 44 -0.11 5.27 24.46
N ILE A 45 -0.48 4.53 23.42
CA ILE A 45 -1.46 3.43 23.51
C ILE A 45 -0.91 2.29 24.38
N LEU A 46 0.33 1.87 24.16
CA LEU A 46 0.95 0.78 24.90
C LEU A 46 1.10 1.07 26.39
N LYS A 47 1.33 2.35 26.77
CA LYS A 47 1.39 2.79 28.17
C LYS A 47 0.08 2.56 28.94
N THR A 48 -1.04 2.35 28.27
CA THR A 48 -2.31 2.00 28.95
C THR A 48 -2.36 0.52 29.41
N GLY A 49 -1.36 -0.27 29.09
CA GLY A 49 -1.27 -1.70 29.48
C GLY A 49 -1.75 -2.68 28.40
N VAL A 50 -1.96 -2.23 27.17
CA VAL A 50 -2.26 -3.13 26.03
C VAL A 50 -1.09 -4.09 25.82
N GLU A 51 -1.38 -5.40 25.86
CA GLU A 51 -0.41 -6.45 25.55
C GLU A 51 -0.31 -6.63 24.02
N VAL A 52 0.89 -6.90 23.51
CA VAL A 52 1.09 -7.16 22.07
C VAL A 52 1.91 -8.44 21.87
N LYS A 53 1.41 -9.31 21.00
CA LYS A 53 2.10 -10.52 20.53
C LYS A 53 2.45 -10.33 19.05
N TYR A 54 3.74 -10.16 18.79
CA TYR A 54 4.27 -9.91 17.45
C TYR A 54 4.64 -11.19 16.70
N GLY A 55 4.70 -11.11 15.37
CA GLY A 55 5.14 -12.20 14.50
C GLY A 55 4.16 -13.36 14.43
N LEU A 56 2.91 -13.18 14.83
CA LEU A 56 1.89 -14.22 14.85
C LEU A 56 0.82 -13.96 13.78
N LYS A 57 0.76 -14.83 12.80
CA LYS A 57 -0.23 -14.79 11.72
C LYS A 57 -1.39 -15.70 12.04
N ILE A 58 -2.56 -15.12 12.30
CA ILE A 58 -3.79 -15.88 12.56
C ILE A 58 -4.15 -16.73 11.35
N GLY A 59 -4.49 -17.99 11.61
CA GLY A 59 -4.77 -19.01 10.60
C GLY A 59 -3.53 -19.78 10.11
N GLN A 60 -2.33 -19.40 10.56
CA GLN A 60 -1.08 -20.10 10.31
C GLN A 60 -0.38 -20.50 11.61
N ASP A 61 -0.09 -19.52 12.48
CA ASP A 61 0.66 -19.73 13.73
C ASP A 61 -0.28 -19.97 14.93
N ILE A 62 -1.48 -19.43 14.87
CA ILE A 62 -2.54 -19.60 15.87
C ILE A 62 -3.90 -19.65 15.17
N ASN A 63 -4.78 -20.54 15.63
CA ASN A 63 -6.11 -20.70 15.07
C ASN A 63 -7.07 -19.68 15.71
N ILE A 64 -8.01 -19.16 14.90
CA ILE A 64 -9.07 -18.26 15.39
C ILE A 64 -9.95 -18.92 16.46
N GLN A 65 -10.14 -20.23 16.40
CA GLN A 65 -10.91 -20.96 17.39
C GLN A 65 -10.22 -20.96 18.76
N GLU A 66 -8.91 -21.13 18.80
CA GLU A 66 -8.11 -21.03 20.03
C GLU A 66 -8.25 -19.66 20.69
N LEU A 67 -8.28 -18.58 19.89
CA LEU A 67 -8.52 -17.22 20.40
C LEU A 67 -9.92 -17.07 20.99
N ARG A 68 -10.92 -17.66 20.36
CA ARG A 68 -12.31 -17.62 20.86
C ARG A 68 -12.49 -18.40 22.18
N GLU A 69 -11.66 -19.38 22.44
CA GLU A 69 -11.66 -20.14 23.70
C GLU A 69 -10.88 -19.44 24.82
N GLN A 70 -9.88 -18.62 24.44
CA GLN A 70 -9.02 -17.93 25.40
C GLN A 70 -9.55 -16.56 25.83
N TYR A 71 -10.40 -15.92 25.01
CA TYR A 71 -10.86 -14.54 25.22
C TYR A 71 -12.38 -14.45 25.23
N ASP A 72 -12.92 -13.55 26.05
CA ASP A 72 -14.37 -13.28 26.11
C ASP A 72 -14.90 -12.68 24.80
N ALA A 73 -14.04 -11.96 24.07
CA ALA A 73 -14.35 -11.38 22.77
C ALA A 73 -13.12 -11.31 21.85
N VAL A 74 -13.33 -11.53 20.55
CA VAL A 74 -12.31 -11.39 19.52
C VAL A 74 -12.75 -10.35 18.51
N LEU A 75 -11.97 -9.27 18.38
CA LEU A 75 -12.21 -8.21 17.41
C LEU A 75 -11.26 -8.37 16.21
N ILE A 76 -11.82 -8.53 15.02
CA ILE A 76 -11.05 -8.70 13.78
C ILE A 76 -10.85 -7.33 13.12
N THR A 77 -9.60 -6.87 13.07
CA THR A 77 -9.19 -5.57 12.50
C THR A 77 -7.97 -5.69 11.60
N ILE A 78 -7.95 -6.74 10.77
CA ILE A 78 -6.79 -7.13 9.94
C ILE A 78 -6.51 -6.19 8.77
N GLY A 79 -7.41 -5.24 8.49
CA GLY A 79 -7.28 -4.29 7.39
C GLY A 79 -7.44 -4.92 5.99
N ALA A 80 -7.08 -4.15 4.96
CA ALA A 80 -7.03 -4.58 3.56
C ALA A 80 -5.60 -4.43 3.05
N SER A 81 -4.86 -5.53 2.98
CA SER A 81 -3.43 -5.54 2.68
C SER A 81 -3.09 -6.07 1.29
N THR A 82 -4.11 -6.32 0.46
CA THR A 82 -3.99 -6.76 -0.93
C THR A 82 -4.68 -5.77 -1.85
N ASP A 83 -4.10 -5.56 -3.02
CA ASP A 83 -4.70 -4.77 -4.09
C ASP A 83 -5.60 -5.64 -5.01
N LYS A 84 -6.38 -4.95 -5.83
CA LYS A 84 -7.18 -5.59 -6.87
C LYS A 84 -6.32 -5.75 -8.12
N LYS A 85 -6.38 -6.93 -8.72
CA LYS A 85 -5.80 -7.17 -10.05
C LYS A 85 -6.61 -6.45 -11.13
N LEU A 86 -5.96 -6.14 -12.25
CA LEU A 86 -6.61 -5.55 -13.43
C LEU A 86 -7.44 -6.59 -14.19
N GLY A 87 -7.06 -7.86 -14.10
CA GLY A 87 -7.66 -8.97 -14.84
C GLY A 87 -7.13 -9.07 -16.29
N LEU A 88 -5.90 -8.63 -16.50
CA LEU A 88 -5.21 -8.73 -17.78
C LEU A 88 -4.34 -9.98 -17.81
N ASP A 89 -4.25 -10.60 -19.00
CA ASP A 89 -3.36 -11.73 -19.21
C ASP A 89 -1.90 -11.30 -18.96
N GLY A 90 -1.16 -12.12 -18.22
CA GLY A 90 0.25 -11.89 -17.91
C GLY A 90 0.51 -10.92 -16.75
N GLU A 91 -0.46 -10.63 -15.89
CA GLU A 91 -0.24 -9.81 -14.67
C GLU A 91 0.75 -10.42 -13.66
N ASP A 92 1.21 -11.63 -13.90
CA ASP A 92 2.24 -12.34 -13.13
C ASP A 92 3.64 -12.17 -13.70
N ALA A 93 3.79 -11.42 -14.81
CA ALA A 93 5.08 -11.19 -15.44
C ALA A 93 6.04 -10.39 -14.55
N ASP A 94 7.33 -10.68 -14.70
CA ASP A 94 8.40 -9.97 -14.01
C ASP A 94 8.37 -8.47 -14.34
N GLY A 95 8.48 -7.66 -13.29
CA GLY A 95 8.39 -6.20 -13.38
C GLY A 95 6.99 -5.65 -13.14
N ILE A 96 5.97 -6.50 -13.01
CA ILE A 96 4.64 -6.11 -12.58
C ILE A 96 4.55 -6.27 -11.07
N LEU A 97 4.20 -5.19 -10.39
CA LEU A 97 4.21 -5.12 -8.93
C LEU A 97 2.85 -4.68 -8.39
N SER A 98 2.45 -5.29 -7.29
CA SER A 98 1.40 -4.73 -6.44
C SER A 98 1.88 -3.42 -5.82
N ALA A 99 1.13 -2.32 -6.00
CA ALA A 99 1.48 -1.03 -5.40
C ALA A 99 1.52 -1.11 -3.86
N VAL A 100 0.59 -1.87 -3.26
CA VAL A 100 0.56 -2.08 -1.80
C VAL A 100 1.79 -2.85 -1.34
N GLN A 101 2.19 -3.90 -2.07
CA GLN A 101 3.38 -4.68 -1.73
C GLN A 101 4.66 -3.89 -1.94
N PHE A 102 4.74 -3.09 -3.02
CA PHE A 102 5.86 -2.18 -3.29
C PHE A 102 6.08 -1.20 -2.13
N LEU A 103 5.01 -0.49 -1.72
CA LEU A 103 5.08 0.45 -0.59
C LEU A 103 5.41 -0.25 0.72
N ARG A 104 4.87 -1.45 0.95
CA ARG A 104 5.18 -2.26 2.13
C ARG A 104 6.65 -2.65 2.21
N ASN A 105 7.24 -3.07 1.09
CA ASN A 105 8.65 -3.41 1.04
C ASN A 105 9.51 -2.20 1.38
N VAL A 106 9.20 -1.03 0.81
CA VAL A 106 9.87 0.24 1.17
C VAL A 106 9.69 0.56 2.65
N GLY A 107 8.48 0.39 3.19
CA GLY A 107 8.18 0.58 4.62
C GLY A 107 8.92 -0.37 5.56
N LYS A 108 9.41 -1.50 5.05
CA LYS A 108 10.27 -2.47 5.75
C LYS A 108 11.77 -2.21 5.53
N ASN A 109 12.15 -1.19 4.76
CA ASN A 109 13.50 -0.94 4.25
C ASN A 109 14.01 -2.03 3.27
N GLU A 110 13.12 -2.76 2.63
CA GLU A 110 13.41 -3.66 1.51
C GLU A 110 13.32 -2.84 0.21
N ILE A 111 14.37 -2.05 -0.06
CA ILE A 111 14.37 -1.03 -1.12
C ILE A 111 14.76 -1.65 -2.45
N MET A 112 13.92 -1.44 -3.47
CA MET A 112 14.21 -1.80 -4.86
C MET A 112 14.93 -0.63 -5.55
N ASP A 113 15.99 -0.90 -6.28
CA ASP A 113 16.64 0.07 -7.16
C ASP A 113 15.83 0.23 -8.45
N LEU A 114 15.30 1.43 -8.67
CA LEU A 114 14.56 1.79 -9.87
C LEU A 114 15.38 2.72 -10.81
N THR A 115 16.66 2.88 -10.57
CA THR A 115 17.54 3.74 -11.37
C THR A 115 17.44 3.38 -12.86
N GLY A 116 17.12 4.37 -13.67
CA GLY A 116 16.98 4.21 -15.14
C GLY A 116 15.71 3.51 -15.62
N LYS A 117 14.88 3.00 -14.72
CA LYS A 117 13.61 2.34 -15.07
C LYS A 117 12.52 3.37 -15.43
N GLU A 118 11.61 2.94 -16.31
CA GLU A 118 10.35 3.63 -16.54
C GLU A 118 9.24 2.93 -15.78
N VAL A 119 8.46 3.68 -15.00
CA VAL A 119 7.43 3.14 -14.12
C VAL A 119 6.07 3.72 -14.48
N ALA A 120 5.11 2.86 -14.73
CA ALA A 120 3.71 3.22 -14.90
C ALA A 120 2.89 2.68 -13.73
N VAL A 121 2.14 3.54 -13.05
CA VAL A 121 1.23 3.15 -11.96
C VAL A 121 -0.20 3.28 -12.45
N ILE A 122 -0.97 2.22 -12.30
CA ILE A 122 -2.36 2.17 -12.73
C ILE A 122 -3.26 2.54 -11.56
N GLY A 123 -3.96 3.65 -11.68
CA GLY A 123 -4.91 4.09 -10.66
C GLY A 123 -4.87 5.59 -10.38
N GLY A 124 -5.88 6.08 -9.63
CA GLY A 124 -6.03 7.51 -9.30
C GLY A 124 -6.36 7.74 -7.82
N GLY A 125 -5.99 6.83 -6.94
CA GLY A 125 -6.15 6.96 -5.49
C GLY A 125 -4.85 7.39 -4.79
N ASN A 126 -4.93 7.65 -3.48
CA ASN A 126 -3.76 8.05 -2.67
C ASN A 126 -2.60 7.04 -2.75
N VAL A 127 -2.92 5.73 -2.82
CA VAL A 127 -1.89 4.67 -2.98
C VAL A 127 -1.11 4.85 -4.28
N SER A 128 -1.79 5.26 -5.37
CA SER A 128 -1.12 5.52 -6.65
C SER A 128 -0.18 6.73 -6.54
N MET A 129 -0.60 7.80 -5.85
CA MET A 129 0.23 8.99 -5.61
C MET A 129 1.46 8.63 -4.78
N ASP A 130 1.28 7.83 -3.72
CA ASP A 130 2.37 7.35 -2.88
C ASP A 130 3.35 6.47 -3.69
N ALA A 131 2.84 5.57 -4.52
CA ALA A 131 3.66 4.68 -5.34
C ALA A 131 4.51 5.44 -6.37
N VAL A 132 3.92 6.38 -7.14
CA VAL A 132 4.67 7.14 -8.15
C VAL A 132 5.73 8.05 -7.52
N ARG A 133 5.39 8.74 -6.44
CA ARG A 133 6.32 9.61 -5.73
C ARG A 133 7.45 8.82 -5.08
N THR A 134 7.15 7.63 -4.55
CA THR A 134 8.16 6.71 -4.03
C THR A 134 9.05 6.18 -5.15
N ALA A 135 8.48 5.73 -6.27
CA ALA A 135 9.26 5.26 -7.42
C ALA A 135 10.20 6.35 -7.97
N LYS A 136 9.75 7.60 -8.03
CA LYS A 136 10.58 8.74 -8.42
C LYS A 136 11.77 8.92 -7.49
N ARG A 137 11.56 8.84 -6.18
CA ARG A 137 12.63 8.95 -5.16
C ARG A 137 13.59 7.78 -5.17
N LEU A 138 13.16 6.62 -5.66
CA LEU A 138 14.01 5.44 -5.86
C LEU A 138 14.78 5.45 -7.20
N GLY A 139 14.81 6.61 -7.89
CA GLY A 139 15.67 6.82 -9.06
C GLY A 139 15.03 6.49 -10.41
N ALA A 140 13.71 6.23 -10.45
CA ALA A 140 13.06 5.97 -11.73
C ALA A 140 13.24 7.15 -12.70
N LYS A 141 13.68 6.84 -13.94
CA LYS A 141 13.95 7.82 -15.01
C LYS A 141 12.67 8.54 -15.42
N LYS A 142 11.61 7.78 -15.63
CA LYS A 142 10.28 8.28 -15.99
C LYS A 142 9.23 7.62 -15.12
N VAL A 143 8.29 8.40 -14.61
CA VAL A 143 7.18 7.91 -13.81
C VAL A 143 5.88 8.49 -14.31
N SER A 144 4.89 7.65 -14.54
CA SER A 144 3.57 8.06 -15.01
C SER A 144 2.44 7.39 -14.24
N ILE A 145 1.31 8.08 -14.15
CA ILE A 145 0.04 7.54 -13.72
C ILE A 145 -0.81 7.29 -14.97
N VAL A 146 -1.34 6.08 -15.09
CA VAL A 146 -2.35 5.73 -16.09
C VAL A 146 -3.70 5.64 -15.41
N TYR A 147 -4.63 6.50 -15.79
CA TYR A 147 -5.95 6.56 -15.17
C TYR A 147 -7.07 6.68 -16.21
N ARG A 148 -8.08 5.82 -16.06
CA ARG A 148 -9.16 5.70 -17.05
C ARG A 148 -10.15 6.86 -17.10
N ARG A 149 -10.17 7.72 -16.08
CA ARG A 149 -11.08 8.88 -15.97
C ARG A 149 -10.28 10.19 -16.01
N ARG A 150 -10.98 11.32 -15.80
CA ARG A 150 -10.36 12.66 -15.68
C ARG A 150 -9.60 12.80 -14.37
N VAL A 151 -8.72 13.78 -14.28
CA VAL A 151 -8.06 14.17 -13.02
C VAL A 151 -9.09 14.49 -11.94
N ALA A 152 -10.18 15.20 -12.30
CA ALA A 152 -11.25 15.55 -11.36
C ALA A 152 -11.99 14.34 -10.77
N ASP A 153 -11.91 13.18 -11.41
CA ASP A 153 -12.55 11.93 -10.95
C ASP A 153 -11.60 11.07 -10.09
N MET A 154 -10.38 11.55 -9.85
CA MET A 154 -9.43 10.85 -8.98
C MET A 154 -9.90 10.93 -7.53
N THR A 155 -9.73 9.82 -6.81
CA THR A 155 -10.07 9.73 -5.37
C THR A 155 -8.90 10.13 -4.48
N ALA A 156 -7.74 10.43 -5.06
CA ALA A 156 -6.61 10.99 -4.33
C ALA A 156 -6.91 12.42 -3.87
N LEU A 157 -6.32 12.81 -2.76
CA LEU A 157 -6.42 14.19 -2.26
C LEU A 157 -5.80 15.17 -3.29
N PRO A 158 -6.42 16.33 -3.56
CA PRO A 158 -5.89 17.29 -4.52
C PRO A 158 -4.42 17.66 -4.31
N GLY A 159 -4.02 17.93 -3.07
CA GLY A 159 -2.62 18.23 -2.74
C GLY A 159 -1.64 17.09 -3.00
N GLU A 160 -2.09 15.83 -3.00
CA GLU A 160 -1.24 14.70 -3.36
C GLU A 160 -1.05 14.58 -4.87
N ILE A 161 -2.09 14.92 -5.64
CA ILE A 161 -2.02 15.00 -7.11
C ILE A 161 -1.08 16.14 -7.51
N GLU A 162 -1.25 17.32 -6.92
CA GLU A 162 -0.39 18.48 -7.16
C GLU A 162 1.06 18.19 -6.80
N GLY A 163 1.29 17.55 -5.65
CA GLY A 163 2.62 17.13 -5.22
C GLY A 163 3.26 16.13 -6.19
N ALA A 164 2.51 15.19 -6.73
CA ALA A 164 3.01 14.25 -7.72
C ALA A 164 3.42 14.98 -9.03
N VAL A 165 2.58 15.89 -9.52
CA VAL A 165 2.87 16.68 -10.72
C VAL A 165 4.09 17.57 -10.51
N ALA A 166 4.21 18.23 -9.34
CA ALA A 166 5.35 19.07 -8.99
C ALA A 166 6.68 18.28 -8.96
N GLU A 167 6.63 16.98 -8.65
CA GLU A 167 7.78 16.08 -8.71
C GLU A 167 8.07 15.53 -10.12
N GLY A 168 7.33 15.97 -11.14
CA GLY A 168 7.54 15.60 -12.54
C GLY A 168 6.92 14.25 -12.93
N ILE A 169 5.90 13.79 -12.19
CA ILE A 169 5.10 12.62 -12.58
C ILE A 169 4.12 13.02 -13.70
N GLU A 170 4.09 12.22 -14.76
CA GLU A 170 3.18 12.42 -15.90
C GLU A 170 1.80 11.84 -15.60
N LEU A 171 0.74 12.64 -15.76
CA LEU A 171 -0.64 12.18 -15.65
C LEU A 171 -1.20 11.78 -17.02
N GLN A 172 -1.33 10.50 -17.27
CA GLN A 172 -1.95 9.93 -18.46
C GLN A 172 -3.41 9.55 -18.17
N THR A 173 -4.26 10.55 -18.16
CA THR A 173 -5.70 10.38 -17.90
C THR A 173 -6.49 9.99 -19.16
N LEU A 174 -7.73 9.54 -18.98
CA LEU A 174 -8.59 9.04 -20.05
C LEU A 174 -7.94 7.88 -20.82
N LYS A 175 -7.19 7.04 -20.14
CA LYS A 175 -6.52 5.87 -20.69
C LYS A 175 -6.80 4.66 -19.81
N ALA A 176 -7.53 3.69 -20.35
CA ALA A 176 -7.76 2.42 -19.68
C ALA A 176 -6.73 1.36 -20.11
N PRO A 177 -6.15 0.61 -19.17
CA PRO A 177 -5.33 -0.55 -19.51
C PRO A 177 -6.11 -1.53 -20.39
N ALA A 178 -5.48 -2.00 -21.46
CA ALA A 178 -6.09 -2.94 -22.42
C ALA A 178 -5.36 -4.28 -22.49
N SER A 179 -4.03 -4.25 -22.57
CA SER A 179 -3.20 -5.45 -22.56
C SER A 179 -1.77 -5.10 -22.13
N LEU A 180 -1.01 -6.12 -21.80
CA LEU A 180 0.39 -6.03 -21.40
C LEU A 180 1.28 -6.44 -22.57
N ASP A 181 2.38 -5.74 -22.79
CA ASP A 181 3.45 -6.13 -23.70
C ASP A 181 4.52 -6.86 -22.89
N ILE A 182 4.63 -8.17 -23.11
CA ILE A 182 5.49 -9.07 -22.35
C ILE A 182 6.45 -9.77 -23.33
N ASP A 183 7.73 -9.83 -22.98
CA ASP A 183 8.72 -10.50 -23.82
C ASP A 183 8.71 -12.03 -23.65
N GLU A 184 9.50 -12.71 -24.47
CA GLU A 184 9.64 -14.17 -24.47
C GLU A 184 10.20 -14.73 -23.14
N LYS A 185 10.80 -13.89 -22.30
CA LYS A 185 11.32 -14.24 -20.98
C LYS A 185 10.36 -13.91 -19.85
N HIS A 186 9.11 -13.58 -20.21
CA HIS A 186 8.07 -13.22 -19.25
C HIS A 186 8.35 -11.93 -18.46
N HIS A 187 9.04 -10.93 -19.06
CA HIS A 187 9.23 -9.60 -18.47
C HIS A 187 8.33 -8.58 -19.14
N ILE A 188 7.80 -7.64 -18.34
CA ILE A 188 7.00 -6.52 -18.85
C ILE A 188 7.87 -5.54 -19.65
N LYS A 189 7.42 -5.18 -20.85
CA LYS A 189 8.01 -4.17 -21.74
C LYS A 189 7.17 -2.90 -21.79
N GLY A 190 5.85 -3.04 -21.68
CA GLY A 190 4.94 -1.93 -21.79
C GLY A 190 3.50 -2.30 -21.50
N ILE A 191 2.64 -1.29 -21.55
CA ILE A 191 1.20 -1.44 -21.41
C ILE A 191 0.49 -0.74 -22.56
N TYR A 192 -0.40 -1.47 -23.24
CA TYR A 192 -1.31 -0.89 -24.21
C TYR A 192 -2.52 -0.31 -23.48
N VAL A 193 -2.92 0.87 -23.90
CA VAL A 193 -4.04 1.59 -23.32
C VAL A 193 -5.07 1.96 -24.37
N THR A 194 -6.35 1.90 -24.02
CA THR A 194 -7.45 2.37 -24.84
C THR A 194 -7.86 3.77 -24.40
N PRO A 195 -7.89 4.77 -25.29
CA PRO A 195 -8.44 6.09 -25.00
C PRO A 195 -9.87 5.99 -24.54
N GLN A 196 -10.26 6.79 -23.55
CA GLN A 196 -11.61 6.84 -23.01
C GLN A 196 -12.27 8.14 -23.41
N MET A 197 -13.53 8.06 -23.86
CA MET A 197 -14.39 9.22 -24.08
C MET A 197 -15.30 9.41 -22.85
N ILE A 198 -15.56 10.65 -22.51
CA ILE A 198 -16.53 11.03 -21.49
C ILE A 198 -17.84 11.30 -22.22
N SER A 199 -18.88 10.58 -21.84
CA SER A 199 -20.25 10.88 -22.24
C SER A 199 -20.87 11.91 -21.31
#